data_23045050257227d7fa3bd2515102ffbd
#
_entry.id   23045050257227d7fa3bd2515102ffbd
#
_cell.length_a   1.000
_cell.length_b   1.000
_cell.length_c   1.000
_cell.angle_alpha   90.00
_cell.angle_beta   90.00
_cell.angle_gamma   90.00
#
_symmetry.space_group_name_H-M   'P 1'
#
loop_
_entity.id
_entity.type
_entity.pdbx_description
1 polymer ?
#
loop_
_entity_poly.entity_id
_entity_poly.type
_entity_poly.pdbx_seq_one_letter_code
_entity_poly.pdbx_strand_id
1 'polypeptide(L)'
;MHLCGKMDKIRYRLVYNRQNTLNRQGTALVQVEAYLNQRKIYLKTNVYLKPECWSREGAQVINHPQSNELNTMLYEYILYLQGIELGYWKRGIPATLSLLKDAVKKKSAVNISFSTFAKSAIDNSDKKQSTKDNLHSTLAVLHDFRSGLDFKDLTYTFLRDFEQYLREKGNAVNTIAKHMRQLRTLVNEAINQGYMHADAYPFRKYKIKQEKGRHEFLTPDELKKLETVKVEEESMRHVLDAFLFCCYTGLRYSDFCQLTPENFIRINGKRWLYFKSVKTGVEIRLPLHLLFESRALGILDRYPDIGSFAALPCNSEVNKQLRKLTGLCGIKKRITYHVSRHTCATLLVHQGVAITTVQKLLGHTSVKTTQIYSEVLSSTIVRDLKNVQRKRKKVKMFPDKGLRTSDFIDNR
;
A
#
# COMPACT_ATOMS: atom_id res chain seq x y z
N MET A 1 -10.97 40.14 3.05
CA MET A 1 -9.70 40.74 2.63
C MET A 1 -9.58 40.68 1.11
N HIS A 2 -9.52 41.82 0.45
CA HIS A 2 -9.72 42.01 -0.99
C HIS A 2 -8.64 41.32 -1.82
N LEU A 3 -9.02 40.35 -2.67
CA LEU A 3 -8.26 39.93 -3.85
C LEU A 3 -9.03 40.40 -5.10
N CYS A 4 -9.09 41.71 -5.32
CA CYS A 4 -9.57 42.30 -6.56
C CYS A 4 -8.35 42.67 -7.45
N GLY A 5 -7.50 41.69 -7.74
CA GLY A 5 -6.55 41.79 -8.85
C GLY A 5 -7.30 41.39 -10.11
N LYS A 6 -7.31 42.26 -11.15
CA LYS A 6 -7.82 41.91 -12.48
C LYS A 6 -7.14 40.65 -12.95
N MET A 7 -7.87 39.51 -12.91
CA MET A 7 -7.39 38.28 -13.54
C MET A 7 -7.59 38.45 -15.05
N ASP A 8 -6.52 38.35 -15.80
CA ASP A 8 -6.55 38.44 -17.29
C ASP A 8 -7.37 37.26 -17.82
N LYS A 9 -8.44 37.53 -18.56
CA LYS A 9 -9.33 36.54 -19.14
C LYS A 9 -8.83 36.11 -20.51
N ILE A 10 -8.81 34.80 -20.76
CA ILE A 10 -8.50 34.23 -22.06
C ILE A 10 -9.66 34.52 -23.01
N ARG A 11 -9.34 35.02 -24.22
CA ARG A 11 -10.31 35.23 -25.31
C ARG A 11 -10.28 34.03 -26.24
N TYR A 12 -11.47 33.50 -26.58
CA TYR A 12 -11.61 32.35 -27.46
C TYR A 12 -12.35 32.74 -28.72
N ARG A 13 -11.87 32.29 -29.90
CA ARG A 13 -12.59 32.42 -31.16
C ARG A 13 -12.36 31.21 -32.05
N LEU A 14 -13.32 30.91 -32.91
CA LEU A 14 -13.21 29.87 -33.92
C LEU A 14 -12.42 30.41 -35.13
N VAL A 15 -11.50 29.60 -35.66
CA VAL A 15 -10.67 29.89 -36.84
C VAL A 15 -10.70 28.69 -37.75
N TYR A 16 -11.15 28.92 -38.99
CA TYR A 16 -11.17 27.91 -40.03
C TYR A 16 -9.94 28.05 -40.93
N ASN A 17 -9.37 26.91 -41.38
CA ASN A 17 -8.32 26.82 -42.38
C ASN A 17 -7.14 27.80 -42.16
N ARG A 18 -6.61 27.85 -40.96
CA ARG A 18 -5.53 28.77 -40.56
C ARG A 18 -4.28 28.69 -41.47
N GLN A 19 -3.99 27.48 -42.03
CA GLN A 19 -2.81 27.22 -42.84
C GLN A 19 -3.04 27.46 -44.34
N ASN A 20 -4.26 27.86 -44.74
CA ASN A 20 -4.67 28.03 -46.13
C ASN A 20 -4.43 26.76 -46.98
N THR A 21 -4.53 25.57 -46.40
CA THR A 21 -4.34 24.29 -47.06
C THR A 21 -5.53 23.39 -46.85
N LEU A 22 -5.97 22.70 -47.89
CA LEU A 22 -7.01 21.68 -47.83
C LEU A 22 -6.35 20.30 -47.79
N ASN A 23 -6.97 19.37 -47.08
CA ASN A 23 -6.55 17.99 -47.10
C ASN A 23 -6.95 17.27 -48.40
N ARG A 24 -6.63 15.99 -48.57
CA ARG A 24 -6.95 15.21 -49.79
C ARG A 24 -8.46 15.10 -50.06
N GLN A 25 -9.31 15.37 -49.08
CA GLN A 25 -10.75 15.36 -49.21
C GLN A 25 -11.35 16.76 -49.49
N GLY A 26 -10.53 17.75 -49.71
CA GLY A 26 -10.96 19.13 -49.95
C GLY A 26 -11.51 19.84 -48.72
N THR A 27 -11.16 19.37 -47.53
CA THR A 27 -11.62 19.95 -46.25
C THR A 27 -10.46 20.53 -45.43
N ALA A 28 -10.76 21.50 -44.57
CA ALA A 28 -9.82 22.06 -43.62
C ALA A 28 -10.35 22.03 -42.19
N LEU A 29 -9.43 22.04 -41.23
CA LEU A 29 -9.72 21.95 -39.81
C LEU A 29 -10.23 23.30 -39.25
N VAL A 30 -11.31 23.23 -38.46
CA VAL A 30 -11.70 24.29 -37.54
C VAL A 30 -10.87 24.18 -36.25
N GLN A 31 -10.35 25.31 -35.77
CA GLN A 31 -9.57 25.38 -34.53
C GLN A 31 -10.18 26.44 -33.59
N VAL A 32 -9.93 26.33 -32.30
CA VAL A 32 -10.16 27.41 -31.34
C VAL A 32 -8.84 28.14 -31.12
N GLU A 33 -8.81 29.44 -31.46
CA GLU A 33 -7.74 30.33 -31.04
C GLU A 33 -8.03 30.79 -29.60
N ALA A 34 -7.07 30.56 -28.70
CA ALA A 34 -7.07 31.11 -27.34
C ALA A 34 -6.00 32.19 -27.25
N TYR A 35 -6.37 33.42 -26.89
CA TYR A 35 -5.53 34.59 -26.82
C TYR A 35 -5.45 35.17 -25.42
N LEU A 36 -4.22 35.41 -24.96
CA LEU A 36 -3.93 36.03 -23.66
C LEU A 36 -2.61 36.78 -23.71
N ASN A 37 -2.57 38.04 -23.27
CA ASN A 37 -1.34 38.86 -23.10
C ASN A 37 -0.45 38.83 -24.35
N GLN A 38 -1.01 39.21 -25.49
CA GLN A 38 -0.36 39.27 -26.81
C GLN A 38 0.18 37.93 -27.36
N ARG A 39 -0.14 36.85 -26.68
CA ARG A 39 0.21 35.48 -27.12
C ARG A 39 -1.05 34.72 -27.52
N LYS A 40 -0.90 33.77 -28.43
CA LYS A 40 -2.00 32.91 -28.88
C LYS A 40 -1.57 31.47 -29.08
N ILE A 41 -2.49 30.56 -28.84
CA ILE A 41 -2.38 29.14 -29.14
C ILE A 41 -3.61 28.70 -29.95
N TYR A 42 -3.45 27.61 -30.68
CA TYR A 42 -4.51 27.04 -31.50
C TYR A 42 -4.79 25.60 -31.01
N LEU A 43 -6.05 25.34 -30.69
CA LEU A 43 -6.54 24.06 -30.16
C LEU A 43 -7.39 23.39 -31.24
N LYS A 44 -7.14 22.11 -31.52
CA LYS A 44 -7.85 21.35 -32.56
C LYS A 44 -9.25 20.97 -32.06
N THR A 45 -10.30 21.08 -32.93
CA THR A 45 -11.65 20.68 -32.65
C THR A 45 -12.03 19.32 -33.21
N ASN A 46 -11.21 18.76 -34.10
CA ASN A 46 -11.51 17.58 -34.94
C ASN A 46 -12.67 17.76 -35.94
N VAL A 47 -13.15 18.99 -36.15
CA VAL A 47 -14.17 19.30 -37.14
C VAL A 47 -13.47 19.76 -38.41
N TYR A 48 -13.69 19.03 -39.50
CA TYR A 48 -13.16 19.33 -40.85
C TYR A 48 -14.32 19.71 -41.76
N LEU A 49 -14.19 20.83 -42.46
CA LEU A 49 -15.23 21.38 -43.32
C LEU A 49 -14.68 21.73 -44.70
N LYS A 50 -15.56 21.71 -45.72
CA LYS A 50 -15.26 22.33 -47.02
C LYS A 50 -15.36 23.84 -46.90
N PRO A 51 -14.68 24.62 -47.78
CA PRO A 51 -14.68 26.09 -47.75
C PRO A 51 -16.08 26.71 -47.80
N GLU A 52 -17.00 26.13 -48.57
CA GLU A 52 -18.37 26.58 -48.71
C GLU A 52 -19.23 26.38 -47.47
N CYS A 53 -18.77 25.54 -46.53
CA CYS A 53 -19.49 25.24 -45.27
C CYS A 53 -19.05 26.14 -44.11
N TRP A 54 -18.28 27.20 -44.34
CA TRP A 54 -17.79 28.09 -43.30
C TRP A 54 -18.10 29.56 -43.57
N SER A 55 -18.78 30.23 -42.66
CA SER A 55 -18.96 31.69 -42.66
C SER A 55 -17.81 32.37 -41.91
N ARG A 56 -17.05 33.23 -42.62
CA ARG A 56 -15.98 34.03 -41.98
C ARG A 56 -16.52 35.13 -41.07
N GLU A 57 -17.61 35.78 -41.47
CA GLU A 57 -18.24 36.87 -40.71
C GLU A 57 -18.88 36.38 -39.43
N GLY A 58 -19.65 35.27 -39.50
CA GLY A 58 -20.29 34.67 -38.36
C GLY A 58 -19.42 33.72 -37.54
N ALA A 59 -18.22 33.37 -38.07
CA ALA A 59 -17.34 32.35 -37.47
C ALA A 59 -18.11 31.05 -37.09
N GLN A 60 -18.96 30.56 -38.01
CA GLN A 60 -19.86 29.45 -37.80
C GLN A 60 -19.98 28.56 -39.05
N VAL A 61 -20.44 27.33 -38.81
CA VAL A 61 -20.75 26.36 -39.88
C VAL A 61 -22.05 26.74 -40.55
N ILE A 62 -22.02 26.82 -41.89
CA ILE A 62 -23.18 27.07 -42.75
C ILE A 62 -23.21 26.02 -43.86
N ASN A 63 -24.30 25.91 -44.60
CA ASN A 63 -24.44 25.06 -45.79
C ASN A 63 -24.00 23.60 -45.58
N HIS A 64 -24.12 23.07 -44.35
CA HIS A 64 -23.84 21.70 -44.02
C HIS A 64 -25.10 21.02 -43.44
N PRO A 65 -25.46 19.77 -43.80
CA PRO A 65 -26.64 19.12 -43.31
C PRO A 65 -26.77 19.07 -41.78
N GLN A 66 -25.63 19.01 -41.07
CA GLN A 66 -25.51 19.00 -39.61
C GLN A 66 -24.91 20.33 -39.07
N SER A 67 -25.21 21.44 -39.67
CA SER A 67 -24.62 22.73 -39.27
C SER A 67 -24.93 23.11 -37.83
N ASN A 68 -26.15 22.84 -37.37
CA ASN A 68 -26.57 23.14 -35.98
C ASN A 68 -25.83 22.30 -34.96
N GLU A 69 -25.70 21.00 -35.19
CA GLU A 69 -24.98 20.07 -34.32
C GLU A 69 -23.48 20.40 -34.26
N LEU A 70 -22.88 20.70 -35.42
CA LEU A 70 -21.47 21.09 -35.48
C LEU A 70 -21.20 22.40 -34.79
N ASN A 71 -22.07 23.38 -34.95
CA ASN A 71 -21.98 24.66 -34.21
C ASN A 71 -22.13 24.43 -32.71
N THR A 72 -23.07 23.61 -32.28
CA THR A 72 -23.26 23.27 -30.87
C THR A 72 -21.99 22.62 -30.29
N MET A 73 -21.41 21.62 -30.99
CA MET A 73 -20.15 20.98 -30.57
C MET A 73 -18.99 21.99 -30.45
N LEU A 74 -18.86 22.91 -31.39
CA LEU A 74 -17.82 23.94 -31.35
C LEU A 74 -18.00 24.90 -30.18
N TYR A 75 -19.22 25.31 -29.87
CA TYR A 75 -19.53 26.15 -28.71
C TYR A 75 -19.34 25.39 -27.39
N GLU A 76 -19.76 24.15 -27.30
CA GLU A 76 -19.51 23.30 -26.12
C GLU A 76 -18.01 23.13 -25.86
N TYR A 77 -17.20 23.03 -26.91
CA TYR A 77 -15.76 22.98 -26.76
C TYR A 77 -15.17 24.28 -26.19
N ILE A 78 -15.69 25.45 -26.61
CA ILE A 78 -15.31 26.75 -26.01
C ILE A 78 -15.72 26.81 -24.55
N LEU A 79 -16.96 26.41 -24.23
CA LEU A 79 -17.44 26.35 -22.83
C LEU A 79 -16.59 25.44 -21.96
N TYR A 80 -16.16 24.31 -22.50
CA TYR A 80 -15.23 23.42 -21.82
C TYR A 80 -13.89 24.11 -21.51
N LEU A 81 -13.32 24.85 -22.46
CA LEU A 81 -12.07 25.61 -22.25
C LEU A 81 -12.24 26.70 -21.18
N GLN A 82 -13.36 27.40 -21.21
CA GLN A 82 -13.73 28.38 -20.16
C GLN A 82 -13.91 27.71 -18.80
N GLY A 83 -14.45 26.49 -18.75
CA GLY A 83 -14.58 25.68 -17.53
C GLY A 83 -13.21 25.32 -16.92
N ILE A 84 -12.21 25.02 -17.75
CA ILE A 84 -10.83 24.81 -17.30
C ILE A 84 -10.27 26.11 -16.69
N GLU A 85 -10.42 27.25 -17.36
CA GLU A 85 -9.99 28.56 -16.89
C GLU A 85 -10.62 28.90 -15.53
N LEU A 86 -11.94 28.74 -15.40
CA LEU A 86 -12.67 28.94 -14.16
C LEU A 86 -12.19 28.00 -13.03
N GLY A 87 -11.84 26.77 -13.37
CA GLY A 87 -11.27 25.79 -12.43
C GLY A 87 -9.93 26.24 -11.85
N TYR A 88 -9.07 26.91 -12.62
CA TYR A 88 -7.83 27.52 -12.12
C TYR A 88 -8.14 28.74 -11.22
N TRP A 89 -9.04 29.60 -11.62
CA TRP A 89 -9.43 30.77 -10.82
C TRP A 89 -10.02 30.42 -9.46
N LYS A 90 -10.88 29.41 -9.40
CA LYS A 90 -11.42 28.89 -8.12
C LYS A 90 -10.34 28.40 -7.15
N ARG A 91 -9.18 28.01 -7.66
CA ARG A 91 -8.01 27.60 -6.88
C ARG A 91 -7.02 28.75 -6.61
N GLY A 92 -7.33 29.98 -7.02
CA GLY A 92 -6.44 31.13 -6.88
C GLY A 92 -5.24 31.10 -7.83
N ILE A 93 -5.25 30.27 -8.89
CA ILE A 93 -4.16 30.12 -9.85
C ILE A 93 -4.50 30.93 -11.10
N PRO A 94 -3.63 31.88 -11.56
CA PRO A 94 -3.84 32.57 -12.82
C PRO A 94 -3.83 31.58 -14.00
N ALA A 95 -4.87 31.62 -14.82
CA ALA A 95 -4.93 30.77 -16.01
C ALA A 95 -3.91 31.28 -17.05
N THR A 96 -3.07 30.38 -17.55
CA THR A 96 -2.10 30.66 -18.62
C THR A 96 -2.38 29.80 -19.84
N LEU A 97 -1.94 30.25 -21.03
CA LEU A 97 -2.10 29.46 -22.25
C LEU A 97 -1.37 28.13 -22.19
N SER A 98 -0.26 28.03 -21.46
CA SER A 98 0.45 26.76 -21.22
C SER A 98 -0.38 25.81 -20.42
N LEU A 99 -0.91 26.23 -19.26
CA LEU A 99 -1.78 25.41 -18.41
C LEU A 99 -3.04 24.96 -19.16
N LEU A 100 -3.64 25.84 -19.98
CA LEU A 100 -4.77 25.46 -20.81
C LEU A 100 -4.40 24.38 -21.84
N LYS A 101 -3.28 24.55 -22.55
CA LYS A 101 -2.78 23.59 -23.54
C LYS A 101 -2.48 22.23 -22.90
N ASP A 102 -1.88 22.22 -21.71
CA ASP A 102 -1.56 20.99 -20.99
C ASP A 102 -2.83 20.29 -20.49
N ALA A 103 -3.83 21.04 -20.02
CA ALA A 103 -5.13 20.49 -19.63
C ALA A 103 -5.87 19.87 -20.82
N VAL A 104 -5.84 20.51 -21.99
CA VAL A 104 -6.43 19.97 -23.22
C VAL A 104 -5.66 18.77 -23.74
N LYS A 105 -4.32 18.79 -23.69
CA LYS A 105 -3.50 17.61 -24.03
C LYS A 105 -3.79 16.44 -23.12
N LYS A 106 -3.94 16.67 -21.81
CA LYS A 106 -4.35 15.62 -20.85
C LYS A 106 -5.71 15.04 -21.22
N LYS A 107 -6.69 15.83 -21.66
CA LYS A 107 -7.99 15.33 -22.13
C LYS A 107 -7.90 14.57 -23.45
N SER A 108 -7.07 15.00 -24.41
CA SER A 108 -6.86 14.27 -25.67
C SER A 108 -6.04 12.98 -25.48
N ALA A 109 -5.23 12.89 -24.41
CA ALA A 109 -4.63 11.63 -23.95
C ALA A 109 -5.63 10.70 -23.26
N VAL A 110 -6.86 11.14 -22.99
CA VAL A 110 -7.97 10.40 -22.31
C VAL A 110 -8.72 9.44 -23.25
N ASN A 111 -8.14 9.02 -24.36
CA ASN A 111 -8.53 7.76 -25.01
C ASN A 111 -7.81 6.53 -24.40
N ILE A 112 -7.14 6.72 -23.26
CA ILE A 112 -6.53 5.61 -22.51
C ILE A 112 -7.60 5.04 -21.59
N SER A 113 -7.91 3.75 -21.71
CA SER A 113 -8.77 3.05 -20.75
C SER A 113 -8.16 3.09 -19.34
N PHE A 114 -9.00 2.99 -18.29
CA PHE A 114 -8.50 2.88 -16.92
C PHE A 114 -7.52 1.71 -16.76
N SER A 115 -7.76 0.60 -17.44
CA SER A 115 -6.87 -0.57 -17.41
C SER A 115 -5.47 -0.25 -17.92
N THR A 116 -5.36 0.46 -19.05
CA THR A 116 -4.07 0.90 -19.62
C THR A 116 -3.37 1.90 -18.71
N PHE A 117 -4.12 2.89 -18.20
CA PHE A 117 -3.60 3.86 -17.22
C PHE A 117 -3.05 3.15 -15.98
N ALA A 118 -3.85 2.26 -15.36
CA ALA A 118 -3.50 1.59 -14.13
C ALA A 118 -2.23 0.75 -14.28
N LYS A 119 -2.07 0.04 -15.41
CA LYS A 119 -0.84 -0.71 -15.73
C LYS A 119 0.36 0.23 -15.79
N SER A 120 0.27 1.31 -16.56
CA SER A 120 1.35 2.30 -16.68
C SER A 120 1.68 2.97 -15.34
N ALA A 121 0.67 3.31 -14.52
CA ALA A 121 0.86 3.91 -13.21
C ALA A 121 1.56 2.96 -12.22
N ILE A 122 1.31 1.65 -12.31
CA ILE A 122 2.00 0.65 -11.50
C ILE A 122 3.46 0.53 -11.95
N ASP A 123 3.69 0.35 -13.26
CA ASP A 123 5.01 0.10 -13.83
C ASP A 123 5.97 1.26 -13.56
N ASN A 124 5.49 2.50 -13.69
CA ASN A 124 6.27 3.72 -13.48
C ASN A 124 6.35 4.18 -12.01
N SER A 125 5.73 3.47 -11.07
CA SER A 125 5.77 3.86 -9.66
C SER A 125 7.08 3.45 -8.99
N ASP A 126 7.51 4.21 -7.96
CA ASP A 126 8.69 3.90 -7.10
C ASP A 126 8.40 2.79 -6.07
N LYS A 127 7.30 2.03 -6.24
CA LYS A 127 6.92 0.96 -5.31
C LYS A 127 7.85 -0.24 -5.44
N LYS A 128 8.06 -0.94 -4.30
CA LYS A 128 8.78 -2.22 -4.30
C LYS A 128 8.13 -3.22 -5.25
N GLN A 129 8.92 -4.07 -5.92
CA GLN A 129 8.43 -5.05 -6.90
C GLN A 129 7.28 -5.89 -6.38
N SER A 130 7.38 -6.44 -5.17
CA SER A 130 6.28 -7.22 -4.55
C SER A 130 4.97 -6.44 -4.37
N THR A 131 5.02 -5.12 -4.26
CA THR A 131 3.82 -4.26 -4.24
C THR A 131 3.25 -4.09 -5.64
N LYS A 132 4.12 -3.91 -6.65
CA LYS A 132 3.71 -3.88 -8.07
C LYS A 132 3.04 -5.19 -8.47
N ASP A 133 3.63 -6.34 -8.12
CA ASP A 133 3.08 -7.67 -8.42
C ASP A 133 1.69 -7.86 -7.82
N ASN A 134 1.49 -7.41 -6.58
CA ASN A 134 0.19 -7.43 -5.94
C ASN A 134 -0.85 -6.55 -6.65
N LEU A 135 -0.46 -5.35 -7.10
CA LEU A 135 -1.34 -4.46 -7.87
C LEU A 135 -1.67 -5.07 -9.24
N HIS A 136 -0.69 -5.65 -9.94
CA HIS A 136 -0.92 -6.37 -11.20
C HIS A 136 -1.85 -7.57 -11.02
N SER A 137 -1.71 -8.33 -9.92
CA SER A 137 -2.65 -9.41 -9.59
C SER A 137 -4.09 -8.88 -9.46
N THR A 138 -4.29 -7.69 -8.89
CA THR A 138 -5.63 -7.08 -8.83
C THR A 138 -6.11 -6.60 -10.20
N LEU A 139 -5.23 -6.06 -11.04
CA LEU A 139 -5.59 -5.70 -12.42
C LEU A 139 -6.00 -6.92 -13.24
N ALA A 140 -5.33 -8.06 -13.08
CA ALA A 140 -5.72 -9.29 -13.74
C ALA A 140 -7.14 -9.73 -13.33
N VAL A 141 -7.44 -9.70 -12.03
CA VAL A 141 -8.79 -10.03 -11.53
C VAL A 141 -9.85 -9.02 -12.00
N LEU A 142 -9.50 -7.73 -12.10
CA LEU A 142 -10.39 -6.71 -12.67
C LEU A 142 -10.63 -6.93 -14.16
N HIS A 143 -9.61 -7.33 -14.90
CA HIS A 143 -9.73 -7.65 -16.33
C HIS A 143 -10.64 -8.87 -16.57
N ASP A 144 -10.53 -9.91 -15.73
CA ASP A 144 -11.42 -11.07 -15.76
C ASP A 144 -12.87 -10.70 -15.48
N PHE A 145 -13.09 -9.75 -14.55
CA PHE A 145 -14.43 -9.25 -14.25
C PHE A 145 -14.98 -8.39 -15.37
N ARG A 146 -14.19 -7.45 -15.88
CA ARG A 146 -14.58 -6.53 -16.95
C ARG A 146 -13.36 -6.11 -17.77
N SER A 147 -13.24 -6.62 -18.98
CA SER A 147 -12.22 -6.17 -19.93
C SER A 147 -12.53 -4.74 -20.42
N GLY A 148 -11.49 -3.96 -20.76
CA GLY A 148 -11.66 -2.64 -21.33
C GLY A 148 -12.29 -1.61 -20.39
N LEU A 149 -12.04 -1.69 -19.09
CA LEU A 149 -12.60 -0.79 -18.08
C LEU A 149 -12.15 0.67 -18.30
N ASP A 150 -13.13 1.57 -18.43
CA ASP A 150 -12.94 3.02 -18.56
C ASP A 150 -13.12 3.74 -17.22
N PHE A 151 -12.63 4.99 -17.12
CA PHE A 151 -12.80 5.82 -15.92
C PHE A 151 -14.25 6.10 -15.57
N LYS A 152 -15.13 6.27 -16.58
CA LYS A 152 -16.58 6.49 -16.40
C LYS A 152 -17.31 5.29 -15.80
N ASP A 153 -16.76 4.08 -15.97
CA ASP A 153 -17.35 2.84 -15.45
C ASP A 153 -17.13 2.68 -13.95
N LEU A 154 -16.13 3.36 -13.38
CA LEU A 154 -15.77 3.30 -11.97
C LEU A 154 -16.79 4.01 -11.09
N THR A 155 -17.95 3.42 -10.92
CA THR A 155 -19.06 3.93 -10.11
C THR A 155 -19.17 3.19 -8.78
N TYR A 156 -20.02 3.67 -7.86
CA TYR A 156 -20.37 2.93 -6.65
C TYR A 156 -20.98 1.55 -6.98
N THR A 157 -21.86 1.50 -7.98
CA THR A 157 -22.47 0.24 -8.45
C THR A 157 -21.40 -0.74 -8.93
N PHE A 158 -20.46 -0.27 -9.75
CA PHE A 158 -19.32 -1.10 -10.19
C PHE A 158 -18.56 -1.72 -9.01
N LEU A 159 -18.30 -0.94 -7.94
CA LEU A 159 -17.61 -1.49 -6.76
C LEU A 159 -18.42 -2.58 -6.07
N ARG A 160 -19.74 -2.46 -6.02
CA ARG A 160 -20.64 -3.47 -5.45
C ARG A 160 -20.67 -4.73 -6.29
N ASP A 161 -20.76 -4.59 -7.62
CA ASP A 161 -20.77 -5.70 -8.55
C ASP A 161 -19.43 -6.45 -8.54
N PHE A 162 -18.32 -5.73 -8.47
CA PHE A 162 -16.99 -6.32 -8.32
C PHE A 162 -16.80 -7.04 -6.97
N GLU A 163 -17.30 -6.47 -5.87
CA GLU A 163 -17.32 -7.15 -4.56
C GLU A 163 -18.12 -8.45 -4.65
N GLN A 164 -19.31 -8.44 -5.28
CA GLN A 164 -20.17 -9.60 -5.44
C GLN A 164 -19.48 -10.69 -6.29
N TYR A 165 -18.89 -10.31 -7.41
CA TYR A 165 -18.10 -11.21 -8.26
C TYR A 165 -16.97 -11.91 -7.48
N LEU A 166 -16.25 -11.16 -6.64
CA LEU A 166 -15.19 -11.74 -5.79
C LEU A 166 -15.75 -12.72 -4.76
N ARG A 167 -16.94 -12.46 -4.21
CA ARG A 167 -17.64 -13.38 -3.28
C ARG A 167 -18.05 -14.66 -3.98
N GLU A 168 -18.63 -14.56 -5.16
CA GLU A 168 -19.05 -15.71 -5.99
C GLU A 168 -17.86 -16.59 -6.38
N LYS A 169 -16.67 -15.99 -6.58
CA LYS A 169 -15.42 -16.74 -6.75
C LYS A 169 -14.88 -17.38 -5.45
N GLY A 170 -15.60 -17.29 -4.34
CA GLY A 170 -15.21 -17.89 -3.05
C GLY A 170 -14.10 -17.16 -2.32
N ASN A 171 -13.80 -15.90 -2.65
CA ASN A 171 -12.76 -15.15 -1.96
C ASN A 171 -13.16 -14.81 -0.51
N ALA A 172 -12.22 -15.00 0.42
CA ALA A 172 -12.39 -14.57 1.81
C ALA A 172 -12.50 -13.04 1.92
N VAL A 173 -13.23 -12.54 2.94
CA VAL A 173 -13.48 -11.11 3.16
C VAL A 173 -12.20 -10.26 3.12
N ASN A 174 -11.12 -10.74 3.74
CA ASN A 174 -9.84 -10.03 3.74
C ASN A 174 -9.13 -10.03 2.37
N THR A 175 -9.36 -11.03 1.51
CA THR A 175 -8.88 -11.05 0.13
C THR A 175 -9.63 -10.03 -0.71
N ILE A 176 -10.96 -9.95 -0.55
CA ILE A 176 -11.81 -8.94 -1.17
C ILE A 176 -11.35 -7.54 -0.73
N ALA A 177 -11.17 -7.36 0.58
CA ALA A 177 -10.65 -6.09 1.13
C ALA A 177 -9.28 -5.69 0.56
N LYS A 178 -8.40 -6.66 0.27
CA LYS A 178 -7.11 -6.41 -0.40
C LYS A 178 -7.34 -5.85 -1.80
N HIS A 179 -8.14 -6.51 -2.63
CA HIS A 179 -8.42 -6.06 -4.00
C HIS A 179 -9.09 -4.67 -4.01
N MET A 180 -10.07 -4.43 -3.13
CA MET A 180 -10.75 -3.14 -3.04
C MET A 180 -9.81 -2.00 -2.59
N ARG A 181 -8.86 -2.25 -1.66
CA ARG A 181 -7.84 -1.26 -1.27
C ARG A 181 -6.87 -0.94 -2.40
N GLN A 182 -6.49 -1.95 -3.18
CA GLN A 182 -5.60 -1.78 -4.32
C GLN A 182 -6.28 -1.00 -5.44
N LEU A 183 -7.54 -1.32 -5.77
CA LEU A 183 -8.36 -0.54 -6.70
C LEU A 183 -8.50 0.91 -6.24
N ARG A 184 -8.78 1.14 -4.95
CA ARG A 184 -8.85 2.50 -4.38
C ARG A 184 -7.54 3.27 -4.56
N THR A 185 -6.39 2.61 -4.41
CA THR A 185 -5.08 3.24 -4.63
C THR A 185 -4.93 3.70 -6.08
N LEU A 186 -5.35 2.89 -7.06
CA LEU A 186 -5.27 3.23 -8.48
C LEU A 186 -6.27 4.33 -8.86
N VAL A 187 -7.47 4.32 -8.29
CA VAL A 187 -8.47 5.39 -8.47
C VAL A 187 -7.97 6.72 -7.92
N ASN A 188 -7.36 6.71 -6.72
CA ASN A 188 -6.76 7.92 -6.15
C ASN A 188 -5.63 8.46 -7.04
N GLU A 189 -4.81 7.57 -7.59
CA GLU A 189 -3.75 7.96 -8.52
C GLU A 189 -4.32 8.57 -9.81
N ALA A 190 -5.42 8.03 -10.34
CA ALA A 190 -6.12 8.59 -11.49
C ALA A 190 -6.65 10.01 -11.21
N ILE A 191 -7.16 10.26 -10.01
CA ILE A 191 -7.61 11.59 -9.58
C ILE A 191 -6.42 12.54 -9.44
N ASN A 192 -5.34 12.10 -8.79
CA ASN A 192 -4.13 12.92 -8.59
C ASN A 192 -3.50 13.34 -9.91
N GLN A 193 -3.50 12.45 -10.92
CA GLN A 193 -2.99 12.73 -12.25
C GLN A 193 -4.00 13.44 -13.17
N GLY A 194 -5.24 13.69 -12.71
CA GLY A 194 -6.26 14.43 -13.45
C GLY A 194 -7.01 13.65 -14.53
N TYR A 195 -6.91 12.31 -14.52
CA TYR A 195 -7.69 11.43 -15.41
C TYR A 195 -9.14 11.25 -14.95
N MET A 196 -9.40 11.48 -13.67
CA MET A 196 -10.72 11.37 -13.06
C MET A 196 -11.00 12.57 -12.16
N HIS A 197 -12.24 13.10 -12.20
CA HIS A 197 -12.64 14.21 -11.34
C HIS A 197 -12.91 13.72 -9.90
N ALA A 198 -12.52 14.51 -8.89
CA ALA A 198 -12.70 14.15 -7.48
C ALA A 198 -14.17 13.93 -7.09
N ASP A 199 -15.12 14.61 -7.75
CA ASP A 199 -16.56 14.43 -7.50
C ASP A 199 -17.07 13.05 -7.95
N ALA A 200 -16.39 12.42 -8.92
CA ALA A 200 -16.69 11.08 -9.41
C ALA A 200 -16.06 9.95 -8.57
N TYR A 201 -15.47 10.29 -7.40
CA TYR A 201 -14.79 9.30 -6.55
C TYR A 201 -15.74 8.21 -6.03
N PRO A 202 -15.63 6.95 -6.49
CA PRO A 202 -16.62 5.92 -6.21
C PRO A 202 -16.57 5.38 -4.77
N PHE A 203 -15.44 5.53 -4.08
CA PHE A 203 -15.25 5.06 -2.71
C PHE A 203 -15.79 6.00 -1.64
N ARG A 204 -16.40 7.16 -1.99
CA ARG A 204 -16.93 8.13 -1.03
C ARG A 204 -17.90 7.51 -0.01
N LYS A 205 -18.82 6.68 -0.50
CA LYS A 205 -19.82 5.96 0.33
C LYS A 205 -19.49 4.48 0.52
N TYR A 206 -18.48 3.95 -0.18
CA TYR A 206 -18.14 2.54 -0.13
C TYR A 206 -17.20 2.25 1.05
N LYS A 207 -17.65 1.41 1.99
CA LYS A 207 -16.85 0.96 3.14
C LYS A 207 -16.27 -0.42 2.85
N ILE A 208 -14.94 -0.51 2.82
CA ILE A 208 -14.23 -1.79 2.68
C ILE A 208 -14.40 -2.59 3.97
N LYS A 209 -15.12 -3.71 3.90
CA LYS A 209 -15.31 -4.64 5.02
C LYS A 209 -14.00 -5.40 5.29
N GLN A 210 -13.69 -5.61 6.54
CA GLN A 210 -12.52 -6.37 6.95
C GLN A 210 -12.87 -7.19 8.20
N GLU A 211 -12.40 -8.42 8.24
CA GLU A 211 -12.50 -9.31 9.39
C GLU A 211 -11.17 -9.35 10.13
N LYS A 212 -11.23 -9.58 11.44
CA LYS A 212 -10.05 -9.77 12.25
C LYS A 212 -9.37 -11.08 11.85
N GLY A 213 -8.12 -11.00 11.42
CA GLY A 213 -7.34 -12.19 11.07
C GLY A 213 -7.09 -13.06 12.29
N ARG A 214 -7.21 -14.37 12.15
CA ARG A 214 -6.72 -15.32 13.15
C ARG A 214 -5.23 -15.49 12.94
N HIS A 215 -4.45 -15.34 14.01
CA HIS A 215 -3.01 -15.51 13.99
C HIS A 215 -2.66 -16.79 14.73
N GLU A 216 -2.33 -17.84 13.98
CA GLU A 216 -1.85 -19.10 14.55
C GLU A 216 -0.47 -18.88 15.21
N PHE A 217 -0.24 -19.58 16.31
CA PHE A 217 1.06 -19.67 16.99
C PHE A 217 1.23 -21.07 17.57
N LEU A 218 2.45 -21.47 17.84
CA LEU A 218 2.76 -22.74 18.48
C LEU A 218 2.70 -22.59 19.99
N THR A 219 2.02 -23.52 20.65
CA THR A 219 2.08 -23.65 22.12
C THR A 219 3.47 -24.15 22.53
N PRO A 220 3.87 -24.02 23.82
CA PRO A 220 5.13 -24.58 24.30
C PRO A 220 5.27 -26.08 24.02
N ASP A 221 4.18 -26.84 24.15
CA ASP A 221 4.17 -28.30 23.90
C ASP A 221 4.34 -28.62 22.41
N GLU A 222 3.66 -27.87 21.53
CA GLU A 222 3.84 -28.02 20.07
C GLU A 222 5.25 -27.64 19.62
N LEU A 223 5.82 -26.60 20.21
CA LEU A 223 7.20 -26.18 19.94
C LEU A 223 8.18 -27.26 20.38
N LYS A 224 7.99 -27.84 21.57
CA LYS A 224 8.80 -28.95 22.08
C LYS A 224 8.73 -30.18 21.19
N LYS A 225 7.57 -30.51 20.62
CA LYS A 225 7.45 -31.62 19.65
C LYS A 225 8.31 -31.38 18.42
N LEU A 226 8.35 -30.15 17.89
CA LEU A 226 9.19 -29.80 16.76
C LEU A 226 10.68 -29.80 17.10
N GLU A 227 11.07 -29.43 18.33
CA GLU A 227 12.45 -29.50 18.79
C GLU A 227 12.99 -30.95 18.86
N THR A 228 12.12 -31.90 19.20
CA THR A 228 12.48 -33.29 19.46
C THR A 228 12.21 -34.22 18.29
N VAL A 229 11.55 -33.76 17.22
CA VAL A 229 11.24 -34.61 16.07
C VAL A 229 12.53 -35.04 15.36
N LYS A 230 12.62 -36.32 15.08
CA LYS A 230 13.72 -36.89 14.29
C LYS A 230 13.45 -36.64 12.81
N VAL A 231 14.39 -36.02 12.14
CA VAL A 231 14.34 -35.71 10.71
C VAL A 231 15.63 -36.22 10.08
N GLU A 232 15.53 -37.16 9.15
CA GLU A 232 16.68 -37.76 8.48
C GLU A 232 17.15 -36.91 7.29
N GLU A 233 16.22 -36.28 6.59
CA GLU A 233 16.49 -35.44 5.43
C GLU A 233 17.17 -34.12 5.85
N GLU A 234 18.40 -33.89 5.46
CA GLU A 234 19.21 -32.73 5.83
C GLU A 234 18.56 -31.41 5.43
N SER A 235 17.95 -31.33 4.23
CA SER A 235 17.26 -30.15 3.75
C SER A 235 16.08 -29.78 4.63
N MET A 236 15.33 -30.79 5.08
CA MET A 236 14.18 -30.62 5.98
C MET A 236 14.63 -30.26 7.40
N ARG A 237 15.75 -30.83 7.86
CA ARG A 237 16.37 -30.47 9.15
C ARG A 237 16.79 -29.02 9.15
N HIS A 238 17.42 -28.55 8.08
CA HIS A 238 17.84 -27.17 7.92
C HIS A 238 16.64 -26.20 8.00
N VAL A 239 15.54 -26.50 7.28
CA VAL A 239 14.31 -25.70 7.35
C VAL A 239 13.71 -25.69 8.76
N LEU A 240 13.73 -26.83 9.47
CA LEU A 240 13.24 -26.92 10.85
C LEU A 240 14.08 -26.04 11.78
N ASP A 241 15.42 -26.14 11.70
CA ASP A 241 16.32 -25.37 12.54
C ASP A 241 16.19 -23.87 12.28
N ALA A 242 16.08 -23.43 11.02
CA ALA A 242 15.82 -22.05 10.66
C ALA A 242 14.47 -21.55 11.20
N PHE A 243 13.42 -22.38 11.11
CA PHE A 243 12.12 -22.07 11.65
C PHE A 243 12.13 -21.94 13.19
N LEU A 244 12.77 -22.88 13.89
CA LEU A 244 12.94 -22.85 15.34
C LEU A 244 13.77 -21.63 15.78
N PHE A 245 14.85 -21.33 15.07
CA PHE A 245 15.63 -20.10 15.30
C PHE A 245 14.75 -18.86 15.22
N CYS A 246 13.85 -18.80 14.23
CA CYS A 246 12.90 -17.69 14.12
C CYS A 246 11.77 -17.72 15.18
N CYS A 247 11.42 -18.89 15.73
CA CYS A 247 10.56 -18.99 16.90
C CYS A 247 11.18 -18.37 18.15
N TYR A 248 12.51 -18.32 18.24
CA TYR A 248 13.23 -17.75 19.39
C TYR A 248 13.74 -16.33 19.16
N THR A 249 13.78 -15.86 17.91
CA THR A 249 14.31 -14.53 17.56
C THR A 249 13.26 -13.59 17.00
N GLY A 250 12.15 -14.13 16.49
CA GLY A 250 11.07 -13.36 15.88
C GLY A 250 11.41 -12.79 14.49
N LEU A 251 12.46 -13.25 13.83
CA LEU A 251 12.82 -12.78 12.49
C LEU A 251 11.74 -13.10 11.46
N ARG A 252 11.62 -12.22 10.46
CA ARG A 252 10.85 -12.54 9.25
C ARG A 252 11.68 -13.43 8.35
N TYR A 253 11.04 -14.20 7.48
CA TYR A 253 11.70 -14.98 6.45
C TYR A 253 12.73 -14.16 5.64
N SER A 254 12.32 -12.97 5.17
CA SER A 254 13.22 -12.08 4.41
C SER A 254 14.40 -11.55 5.22
N ASP A 255 14.21 -11.35 6.53
CA ASP A 255 15.29 -10.88 7.40
C ASP A 255 16.26 -12.03 7.71
N PHE A 256 15.74 -13.26 7.89
CA PHE A 256 16.54 -14.46 8.11
C PHE A 256 17.43 -14.80 6.89
N CYS A 257 16.84 -14.80 5.68
CA CYS A 257 17.59 -15.12 4.45
C CYS A 257 18.68 -14.10 4.08
N GLN A 258 18.76 -12.98 4.79
CA GLN A 258 19.80 -11.96 4.58
C GLN A 258 20.81 -11.89 5.74
N LEU A 259 20.78 -12.87 6.64
CA LEU A 259 21.75 -12.92 7.73
C LEU A 259 23.16 -13.21 7.18
N THR A 260 24.10 -12.44 7.71
CA THR A 260 25.53 -12.59 7.46
C THR A 260 26.30 -12.68 8.79
N PRO A 261 27.54 -13.11 8.82
CA PRO A 261 28.34 -13.15 10.04
C PRO A 261 28.41 -11.80 10.77
N GLU A 262 28.43 -10.68 10.04
CA GLU A 262 28.51 -9.32 10.56
C GLU A 262 27.29 -8.93 11.39
N ASN A 263 26.16 -9.61 11.20
CA ASN A 263 24.97 -9.39 12.04
C ASN A 263 25.15 -9.93 13.47
N PHE A 264 26.10 -10.81 13.71
CA PHE A 264 26.36 -11.40 15.03
C PHE A 264 27.51 -10.67 15.74
N ILE A 265 27.16 -9.73 16.59
CA ILE A 265 28.10 -8.89 17.34
C ILE A 265 28.25 -9.37 18.78
N ARG A 266 29.38 -9.01 19.43
CA ARG A 266 29.59 -9.24 20.86
C ARG A 266 29.51 -7.91 21.63
N ILE A 267 28.64 -7.87 22.64
CA ILE A 267 28.55 -6.76 23.59
C ILE A 267 28.78 -7.35 24.98
N ASN A 268 29.81 -6.85 25.68
CA ASN A 268 30.23 -7.39 26.99
C ASN A 268 30.43 -8.92 26.96
N GLY A 269 31.09 -9.43 25.92
CA GLY A 269 31.35 -10.85 25.75
C GLY A 269 30.13 -11.73 25.35
N LYS A 270 28.94 -11.16 25.32
CA LYS A 270 27.68 -11.88 24.98
C LYS A 270 27.30 -11.69 23.53
N ARG A 271 26.76 -12.75 22.90
CA ARG A 271 26.31 -12.70 21.48
C ARG A 271 24.97 -11.97 21.34
N TRP A 272 24.92 -10.99 20.44
CA TRP A 272 23.75 -10.22 20.02
C TRP A 272 23.56 -10.39 18.52
N LEU A 273 22.32 -10.33 18.09
CA LEU A 273 21.96 -10.22 16.68
C LEU A 273 21.54 -8.78 16.39
N TYR A 274 22.24 -8.13 15.45
CA TYR A 274 22.00 -6.76 15.01
C TYR A 274 21.79 -6.70 13.52
N PHE A 275 20.65 -6.19 13.07
CA PHE A 275 20.35 -6.07 11.65
C PHE A 275 19.30 -4.98 11.39
N LYS A 276 19.21 -4.54 10.13
CA LYS A 276 18.17 -3.63 9.65
C LYS A 276 17.11 -4.43 8.92
N SER A 277 15.85 -4.38 9.38
CA SER A 277 14.77 -5.16 8.77
C SER A 277 14.52 -4.75 7.32
N VAL A 278 14.51 -5.71 6.41
CA VAL A 278 14.29 -5.55 4.95
C VAL A 278 12.95 -4.87 4.64
N LYS A 279 11.91 -5.23 5.39
CA LYS A 279 10.55 -4.74 5.14
C LYS A 279 10.32 -3.32 5.67
N THR A 280 10.85 -3.01 6.86
CA THR A 280 10.51 -1.78 7.59
C THR A 280 11.67 -0.79 7.70
N GLY A 281 12.89 -1.20 7.40
CA GLY A 281 14.09 -0.39 7.58
C GLY A 281 14.45 -0.11 9.05
N VAL A 282 13.73 -0.72 10.01
CA VAL A 282 13.97 -0.53 11.45
C VAL A 282 15.18 -1.35 11.87
N GLU A 283 16.06 -0.74 12.66
CA GLU A 283 17.17 -1.43 13.31
C GLU A 283 16.68 -2.28 14.47
N ILE A 284 17.14 -3.52 14.53
CA ILE A 284 16.76 -4.51 15.53
C ILE A 284 18.01 -5.02 16.22
N ARG A 285 17.97 -5.08 17.55
CA ARG A 285 19.03 -5.59 18.40
C ARG A 285 18.46 -6.64 19.35
N LEU A 286 18.90 -7.89 19.21
CA LEU A 286 18.40 -9.02 19.97
C LEU A 286 19.48 -9.62 20.85
N PRO A 287 19.34 -9.61 22.19
CA PRO A 287 20.26 -10.26 23.12
C PRO A 287 20.03 -11.78 23.11
N LEU A 288 20.66 -12.52 22.20
CA LEU A 288 20.40 -13.95 22.00
C LEU A 288 20.58 -14.79 23.26
N HIS A 289 21.48 -14.36 24.16
CA HIS A 289 21.74 -15.01 25.44
C HIS A 289 20.64 -14.87 26.49
N LEU A 290 19.68 -13.93 26.28
CA LEU A 290 18.55 -13.70 27.20
C LEU A 290 17.23 -14.23 26.64
N LEU A 291 17.16 -14.49 25.33
CA LEU A 291 15.93 -14.94 24.71
C LEU A 291 15.79 -16.45 24.82
N PHE A 292 14.67 -16.91 25.39
CA PHE A 292 14.28 -18.32 25.45
C PHE A 292 15.43 -19.24 25.92
N GLU A 293 16.09 -18.89 27.03
CA GLU A 293 17.18 -19.69 27.62
C GLU A 293 18.35 -19.97 26.63
N SER A 294 18.63 -19.01 25.76
CA SER A 294 19.70 -19.13 24.73
C SER A 294 19.46 -20.19 23.66
N ARG A 295 18.23 -20.71 23.46
CA ARG A 295 17.94 -21.78 22.49
C ARG A 295 18.35 -21.42 21.07
N ALA A 296 18.22 -20.16 20.68
CA ALA A 296 18.70 -19.69 19.39
C ALA A 296 20.21 -19.88 19.22
N LEU A 297 21.00 -19.72 20.28
CA LEU A 297 22.45 -19.93 20.25
C LEU A 297 22.79 -21.41 20.05
N GLY A 298 22.08 -22.33 20.74
CA GLY A 298 22.28 -23.75 20.56
C GLY A 298 21.95 -24.26 19.14
N ILE A 299 21.03 -23.58 18.44
CA ILE A 299 20.81 -23.87 17.02
C ILE A 299 21.99 -23.32 16.19
N LEU A 300 22.38 -22.07 16.42
CA LEU A 300 23.43 -21.40 15.67
C LEU A 300 24.78 -22.12 15.78
N ASP A 301 25.09 -22.72 16.94
CA ASP A 301 26.33 -23.43 17.17
C ASP A 301 26.47 -24.71 16.31
N ARG A 302 25.38 -25.21 15.70
CA ARG A 302 25.38 -26.33 14.73
C ARG A 302 25.74 -25.87 13.31
N TYR A 303 25.74 -24.57 13.05
CA TYR A 303 25.98 -23.97 11.74
C TYR A 303 27.20 -23.04 11.78
N PRO A 304 28.39 -23.54 11.49
CA PRO A 304 29.61 -22.71 11.51
C PRO A 304 29.61 -21.63 10.43
N ASP A 305 28.93 -21.89 9.31
CA ASP A 305 28.73 -20.92 8.24
C ASP A 305 27.31 -20.33 8.27
N ILE A 306 27.23 -19.06 8.60
CA ILE A 306 25.96 -18.31 8.66
C ILE A 306 25.34 -18.17 7.27
N GLY A 307 26.15 -18.02 6.23
CA GLY A 307 25.67 -17.92 4.85
C GLY A 307 24.87 -19.15 4.44
N SER A 308 25.43 -20.34 4.68
CA SER A 308 24.74 -21.61 4.44
C SER A 308 23.49 -21.76 5.32
N PHE A 309 23.55 -21.34 6.59
CA PHE A 309 22.37 -21.37 7.47
C PHE A 309 21.23 -20.48 6.98
N ALA A 310 21.56 -19.29 6.49
CA ALA A 310 20.59 -18.33 5.96
C ALA A 310 20.03 -18.69 4.57
N ALA A 311 20.68 -19.60 3.84
CA ALA A 311 20.33 -20.00 2.48
C ALA A 311 19.12 -20.96 2.45
N LEU A 312 17.91 -20.44 2.64
CA LEU A 312 16.68 -21.22 2.55
C LEU A 312 16.12 -21.29 1.12
N PRO A 313 15.42 -22.38 0.74
CA PRO A 313 14.59 -22.42 -0.45
C PRO A 313 13.55 -21.30 -0.45
N CYS A 314 12.88 -21.07 -1.58
CA CYS A 314 11.80 -20.07 -1.63
C CYS A 314 10.72 -20.32 -0.56
N ASN A 315 10.08 -19.25 -0.09
CA ASN A 315 9.10 -19.32 1.02
C ASN A 315 7.97 -20.33 0.80
N SER A 316 7.57 -20.56 -0.46
CA SER A 316 6.55 -21.57 -0.80
C SER A 316 7.03 -23.00 -0.52
N GLU A 317 8.27 -23.31 -0.88
CA GLU A 317 8.87 -24.63 -0.61
C GLU A 317 9.12 -24.85 0.87
N VAL A 318 9.66 -23.83 1.58
CA VAL A 318 9.79 -23.86 3.04
C VAL A 318 8.44 -24.14 3.72
N ASN A 319 7.37 -23.48 3.30
CA ASN A 319 6.04 -23.72 3.86
C ASN A 319 5.49 -25.13 3.53
N LYS A 320 5.90 -25.72 2.42
CA LYS A 320 5.54 -27.10 2.07
C LYS A 320 6.27 -28.11 2.98
N GLN A 321 7.55 -27.89 3.24
CA GLN A 321 8.33 -28.71 4.17
C GLN A 321 7.83 -28.56 5.61
N LEU A 322 7.50 -27.34 6.06
CA LEU A 322 6.90 -27.09 7.39
C LEU A 322 5.58 -27.84 7.57
N ARG A 323 4.75 -27.97 6.53
CA ARG A 323 3.52 -28.77 6.61
C ARG A 323 3.80 -30.26 6.83
N LYS A 324 4.84 -30.82 6.19
CA LYS A 324 5.26 -32.20 6.42
C LYS A 324 5.73 -32.38 7.86
N LEU A 325 6.62 -31.50 8.33
CA LEU A 325 7.16 -31.52 9.71
C LEU A 325 6.07 -31.43 10.77
N THR A 326 5.12 -30.52 10.62
CA THR A 326 4.01 -30.37 11.57
C THR A 326 3.07 -31.57 11.53
N GLY A 327 2.89 -32.19 10.36
CA GLY A 327 2.17 -33.45 10.21
C GLY A 327 2.81 -34.59 10.99
N LEU A 328 4.14 -34.77 10.91
CA LEU A 328 4.90 -35.75 11.69
C LEU A 328 4.75 -35.54 13.20
N CYS A 329 4.59 -34.29 13.65
CA CYS A 329 4.41 -33.95 15.06
C CYS A 329 2.93 -34.00 15.52
N GLY A 330 1.99 -34.35 14.64
CA GLY A 330 0.55 -34.35 14.94
C GLY A 330 -0.03 -32.94 15.21
N ILE A 331 0.59 -31.89 14.68
CA ILE A 331 0.13 -30.50 14.83
C ILE A 331 -0.89 -30.20 13.72
N LYS A 332 -2.17 -30.03 14.11
CA LYS A 332 -3.28 -29.81 13.17
C LYS A 332 -3.37 -28.37 12.63
N LYS A 333 -2.67 -27.42 13.24
CA LYS A 333 -2.66 -26.01 12.83
C LYS A 333 -1.97 -25.83 11.49
N ARG A 334 -2.44 -24.87 10.69
CA ARG A 334 -1.75 -24.47 9.47
C ARG A 334 -0.53 -23.62 9.79
N ILE A 335 0.62 -24.27 9.89
CA ILE A 335 1.89 -23.58 10.18
C ILE A 335 2.55 -23.11 8.88
N THR A 336 2.90 -21.82 8.85
CA THR A 336 3.71 -21.19 7.82
C THR A 336 4.95 -20.57 8.46
N TYR A 337 5.96 -20.21 7.69
CA TYR A 337 7.17 -19.62 8.26
C TYR A 337 6.90 -18.39 9.14
N HIS A 338 5.89 -17.58 8.77
CA HIS A 338 5.51 -16.39 9.55
C HIS A 338 4.94 -16.72 10.94
N VAL A 339 4.44 -17.94 11.14
CA VAL A 339 3.97 -18.43 12.45
C VAL A 339 5.10 -18.47 13.48
N SER A 340 6.37 -18.67 13.07
CA SER A 340 7.53 -18.59 13.98
C SER A 340 7.57 -17.24 14.71
N ARG A 341 7.36 -16.15 13.98
CA ARG A 341 7.34 -14.80 14.54
C ARG A 341 6.12 -14.55 15.44
N HIS A 342 4.96 -15.07 15.07
CA HIS A 342 3.78 -15.03 15.95
C HIS A 342 4.02 -15.80 17.23
N THR A 343 4.66 -16.98 17.13
CA THR A 343 5.05 -17.81 18.28
C THR A 343 6.01 -17.05 19.20
N CYS A 344 7.09 -16.48 18.67
CA CYS A 344 8.03 -15.66 19.43
C CYS A 344 7.31 -14.54 20.21
N ALA A 345 6.50 -13.76 19.51
CA ALA A 345 5.77 -12.64 20.09
C ALA A 345 4.82 -13.08 21.21
N THR A 346 4.00 -14.10 20.94
CA THR A 346 3.01 -14.60 21.89
C THR A 346 3.68 -15.19 23.14
N LEU A 347 4.76 -15.96 22.97
CA LEU A 347 5.49 -16.56 24.08
C LEU A 347 6.18 -15.47 24.95
N LEU A 348 6.77 -14.45 24.35
CA LEU A 348 7.36 -13.32 25.09
C LEU A 348 6.31 -12.56 25.91
N VAL A 349 5.16 -12.25 25.31
CA VAL A 349 4.05 -11.62 26.04
C VAL A 349 3.54 -12.56 27.17
N HIS A 350 3.44 -13.84 26.89
CA HIS A 350 3.04 -14.83 27.90
C HIS A 350 4.06 -14.95 29.05
N GLN A 351 5.34 -14.79 28.77
CA GLN A 351 6.41 -14.73 29.79
C GLN A 351 6.44 -13.41 30.57
N GLY A 352 5.59 -12.42 30.23
CA GLY A 352 5.49 -11.16 30.95
C GLY A 352 6.40 -10.06 30.40
N VAL A 353 6.99 -10.25 29.23
CA VAL A 353 7.74 -9.17 28.58
C VAL A 353 6.79 -8.06 28.17
N ALA A 354 7.10 -6.82 28.53
CA ALA A 354 6.28 -5.66 28.19
C ALA A 354 6.05 -5.57 26.69
N ILE A 355 4.81 -5.25 26.27
CA ILE A 355 4.42 -5.22 24.84
C ILE A 355 5.26 -4.22 24.01
N THR A 356 5.71 -3.11 24.62
CA THR A 356 6.60 -2.13 24.02
C THR A 356 8.02 -2.69 23.78
N THR A 357 8.48 -3.59 24.68
CA THR A 357 9.75 -4.31 24.49
C THR A 357 9.59 -5.33 23.35
N VAL A 358 8.51 -6.10 23.33
CA VAL A 358 8.21 -7.05 22.25
C VAL A 358 8.10 -6.31 20.91
N GLN A 359 7.47 -5.13 20.89
CA GLN A 359 7.42 -4.28 19.70
C GLN A 359 8.81 -3.95 19.15
N LYS A 360 9.72 -3.52 20.03
CA LYS A 360 11.12 -3.18 19.68
C LYS A 360 11.89 -4.41 19.19
N LEU A 361 11.79 -5.54 19.90
CA LEU A 361 12.45 -6.80 19.52
C LEU A 361 11.98 -7.27 18.13
N LEU A 362 10.71 -7.10 17.82
CA LEU A 362 10.16 -7.47 16.51
C LEU A 362 10.37 -6.38 15.43
N GLY A 363 10.76 -5.17 15.76
CA GLY A 363 10.88 -4.07 14.81
C GLY A 363 9.53 -3.68 14.17
N HIS A 364 8.45 -3.62 14.98
CA HIS A 364 7.17 -3.09 14.55
C HIS A 364 7.16 -1.56 14.66
N THR A 365 6.81 -0.88 13.59
CA THR A 365 6.70 0.59 13.55
C THR A 365 5.51 1.12 14.36
N SER A 366 4.51 0.27 14.66
CA SER A 366 3.33 0.63 15.44
C SER A 366 3.04 -0.40 16.53
N VAL A 367 2.72 0.07 17.73
CA VAL A 367 2.29 -0.79 18.86
C VAL A 367 1.04 -1.58 18.49
N LYS A 368 0.12 -0.99 17.71
CA LYS A 368 -1.11 -1.64 17.26
C LYS A 368 -0.83 -2.97 16.55
N THR A 369 0.29 -3.09 15.83
CA THR A 369 0.70 -4.36 15.19
C THR A 369 1.10 -5.42 16.23
N THR A 370 1.57 -5.02 17.41
CA THR A 370 1.98 -5.93 18.49
C THR A 370 0.81 -6.25 19.43
N GLN A 371 -0.18 -5.37 19.50
CA GLN A 371 -1.38 -5.57 20.33
C GLN A 371 -2.19 -6.82 19.98
N ILE A 372 -2.06 -7.33 18.74
CA ILE A 372 -2.69 -8.60 18.33
C ILE A 372 -2.24 -9.79 19.20
N TYR A 373 -1.04 -9.73 19.81
CA TYR A 373 -0.51 -10.76 20.69
C TYR A 373 -0.94 -10.58 22.17
N SER A 374 -1.51 -9.43 22.50
CA SER A 374 -2.02 -9.12 23.84
C SER A 374 -3.50 -9.49 24.01
N GLU A 375 -4.08 -10.26 23.09
CA GLU A 375 -5.38 -10.89 23.36
C GLU A 375 -5.22 -11.82 24.58
N VAL A 376 -5.61 -11.24 25.67
CA VAL A 376 -5.33 -11.69 27.03
C VAL A 376 -5.98 -13.04 27.22
N LEU A 377 -5.18 -14.09 27.21
CA LEU A 377 -5.59 -15.35 27.78
C LEU A 377 -5.93 -15.08 29.27
N SER A 378 -7.04 -15.59 29.77
CA SER A 378 -7.43 -15.44 31.18
C SER A 378 -6.29 -15.80 32.15
N SER A 379 -5.41 -16.73 31.79
CA SER A 379 -4.17 -17.07 32.48
C SER A 379 -3.17 -15.91 32.60
N THR A 380 -3.12 -15.01 31.64
CA THR A 380 -2.22 -13.82 31.70
C THR A 380 -2.74 -12.81 32.72
N ILE A 381 -4.05 -12.58 32.78
CA ILE A 381 -4.66 -11.71 33.79
C ILE A 381 -4.34 -12.23 35.19
N VAL A 382 -4.59 -13.53 35.44
CA VAL A 382 -4.31 -14.15 36.73
C VAL A 382 -2.83 -14.03 37.12
N ARG A 383 -1.92 -14.27 36.16
CA ARG A 383 -0.49 -14.17 36.39
C ARG A 383 -0.07 -12.73 36.73
N ASP A 384 -0.54 -11.75 35.97
CA ASP A 384 -0.13 -10.34 36.14
C ASP A 384 -0.66 -9.80 37.48
N LEU A 385 -1.88 -10.16 37.87
CA LEU A 385 -2.43 -9.82 39.18
C LEU A 385 -1.68 -10.53 40.32
N LYS A 386 -1.31 -11.79 40.15
CA LYS A 386 -0.44 -12.49 41.13
C LYS A 386 0.93 -11.84 41.27
N ASN A 387 1.53 -11.39 40.16
CA ASN A 387 2.81 -10.70 40.21
C ASN A 387 2.73 -9.35 40.93
N VAL A 388 1.66 -8.58 40.72
CA VAL A 388 1.39 -7.35 41.47
C VAL A 388 1.26 -7.64 42.98
N GLN A 389 0.51 -8.69 43.35
CA GLN A 389 0.37 -9.09 44.76
C GLN A 389 1.71 -9.52 45.37
N ARG A 390 2.55 -10.28 44.63
CA ARG A 390 3.89 -10.69 45.09
C ARG A 390 4.82 -9.50 45.30
N LYS A 391 4.80 -8.50 44.39
CA LYS A 391 5.57 -7.25 44.53
C LYS A 391 5.11 -6.48 45.76
N ARG A 392 3.79 -6.35 45.98
CA ARG A 392 3.26 -5.66 47.15
C ARG A 392 3.64 -6.37 48.47
N LYS A 393 3.67 -7.70 48.50
CA LYS A 393 4.14 -8.46 49.70
C LYS A 393 5.64 -8.24 49.97
N LYS A 394 6.49 -8.19 48.91
CA LYS A 394 7.92 -7.89 49.04
C LYS A 394 8.18 -6.46 49.55
N VAL A 395 7.41 -5.48 49.11
CA VAL A 395 7.51 -4.10 49.60
C VAL A 395 7.10 -3.97 51.05
N LYS A 396 6.08 -4.72 51.51
CA LYS A 396 5.67 -4.76 52.92
C LYS A 396 6.67 -5.47 53.84
N MET A 397 7.57 -6.30 53.32
CA MET A 397 8.65 -6.94 54.10
C MET A 397 9.87 -6.03 54.39
N PHE A 398 9.95 -4.88 53.74
CA PHE A 398 10.93 -3.83 54.08
C PHE A 398 10.15 -2.62 54.61
N PRO A 399 10.02 -2.46 55.97
CA PRO A 399 9.39 -1.27 56.53
C PRO A 399 10.13 -0.06 56.10
N ASP A 400 9.37 0.93 55.65
CA ASP A 400 9.75 2.27 55.21
C ASP A 400 10.79 2.91 56.17
N LYS A 401 12.03 2.97 55.73
CA LYS A 401 12.99 3.95 56.33
C LYS A 401 12.60 5.30 55.74
N GLY A 402 11.81 6.03 56.54
CA GLY A 402 11.25 7.35 56.32
C GLY A 402 11.86 8.21 55.19
N LEU A 403 11.13 8.32 54.12
CA LEU A 403 11.18 9.48 53.25
C LEU A 403 10.32 10.57 53.94
N ARG A 404 10.96 11.53 54.58
CA ARG A 404 10.28 12.69 55.13
C ARG A 404 9.74 13.51 53.95
N THR A 405 8.51 13.93 54.06
CA THR A 405 7.77 14.75 53.10
C THR A 405 8.30 16.20 53.00
N SER A 406 9.51 16.49 53.49
CA SER A 406 10.14 17.82 53.47
C SER A 406 10.96 18.14 52.23
N ASP A 407 11.20 17.19 51.31
CA ASP A 407 12.13 17.42 50.20
C ASP A 407 11.44 17.78 48.86
N PHE A 408 10.15 18.10 48.86
CA PHE A 408 9.40 18.53 47.68
C PHE A 408 8.83 19.94 47.72
N ILE A 409 9.29 20.79 48.67
CA ILE A 409 8.93 22.21 48.65
C ILE A 409 10.26 22.99 48.70
N ASP A 410 10.84 23.27 47.57
CA ASP A 410 11.55 24.48 47.19
C ASP A 410 12.22 24.28 45.84
N ASN A 411 11.58 24.80 44.83
CA ASN A 411 12.19 25.59 43.75
C ASN A 411 11.05 26.08 42.83
N ARG A 412 10.66 27.33 43.14
CA ARG A 412 9.97 28.23 42.23
C ARG A 412 10.97 28.82 41.23
#